data_78fe4c093808962b8f970614ca6fe5b5
#
_entry.id   78fe4c093808962b8f970614ca6fe5b5
#
_cell.length_a   1.000
_cell.length_b   1.000
_cell.length_c   1.000
_cell.angle_alpha   90.00
_cell.angle_beta   90.00
_cell.angle_gamma   90.00
#
_symmetry.space_group_name_H-M   'P 1'
#
loop_
_entity.id
_entity.type
_entity.pdbx_description
1 polymer ?
#
loop_
_entity_poly.entity_id
_entity_poly.type
_entity_poly.pdbx_seq_one_letter_code
_entity_poly.pdbx_strand_id
1 'polypeptide(L)'
;MPDERMAAAPTSASGAAGEPFLAVRELNAWYGESHVLHGVTFEVPAGEVVTLLGRNGAGKTTTLKSIMGIVPRREGAIAFEGREIGKLASNRIAQLGIAYCPEERGIFASLDVEENLLLPPVVREGGLSVDQIFELFPNLKERLNSQGTKLSGGEQQMLAIGRILRTGARLLLLDEPTEGLAPVIVQQIGRTIAKLKTQGFTILLVEQNFRFAATVADRHYVMDHGRVVDMIPNSDLNANMAKLHDYLGV
;
A
#
# COMPACT_ATOMS: atom_id res chain seq x y z
N MET A 1 -3.43 16.05 63.84
CA MET A 1 -3.35 15.03 62.80
C MET A 1 -3.99 15.60 61.57
N PRO A 2 -3.25 16.15 60.57
CA PRO A 2 -3.83 16.58 59.31
C PRO A 2 -3.79 15.43 58.29
N ASP A 3 -4.90 15.30 57.62
CA ASP A 3 -5.27 14.34 56.59
C ASP A 3 -4.65 14.75 55.25
N GLU A 4 -3.65 14.00 54.77
CA GLU A 4 -3.07 14.17 53.44
C GLU A 4 -3.93 13.49 52.38
N ARG A 5 -4.82 14.24 51.73
CA ARG A 5 -5.48 13.83 50.51
C ARG A 5 -4.50 13.99 49.35
N MET A 6 -3.90 12.90 48.95
CA MET A 6 -3.19 12.77 47.68
C MET A 6 -4.15 13.06 46.52
N ALA A 7 -3.90 14.14 45.80
CA ALA A 7 -4.58 14.49 44.57
C ALA A 7 -4.17 13.48 43.48
N ALA A 8 -5.14 12.71 42.98
CA ALA A 8 -5.01 11.87 41.81
C ALA A 8 -4.77 12.75 40.57
N ALA A 9 -3.70 12.48 39.85
CA ALA A 9 -3.42 13.09 38.57
C ALA A 9 -4.52 12.71 37.54
N PRO A 10 -4.89 13.62 36.65
CA PRO A 10 -5.91 13.33 35.62
C PRO A 10 -5.36 12.28 34.65
N THR A 11 -5.99 11.12 34.60
CA THR A 11 -5.83 10.13 33.55
C THR A 11 -6.23 10.77 32.22
N SER A 12 -5.27 10.95 31.32
CA SER A 12 -5.50 11.32 29.95
C SER A 12 -6.42 10.28 29.31
N ALA A 13 -7.62 10.69 28.91
CA ALA A 13 -8.52 9.91 28.09
C ALA A 13 -7.84 9.66 26.73
N SER A 14 -7.19 8.49 26.57
CA SER A 14 -6.87 7.96 25.25
C SER A 14 -8.19 7.51 24.64
N GLY A 15 -8.68 8.28 23.65
CA GLY A 15 -9.77 7.81 22.80
C GLY A 15 -9.40 6.44 22.24
N ALA A 16 -10.33 5.47 22.35
CA ALA A 16 -10.17 4.13 21.82
C ALA A 16 -9.95 4.22 20.30
N ALA A 17 -8.70 4.29 19.86
CA ALA A 17 -8.32 4.04 18.48
C ALA A 17 -8.64 2.57 18.22
N GLY A 18 -9.56 2.29 17.30
CA GLY A 18 -9.86 0.93 16.88
C GLY A 18 -8.59 0.21 16.45
N GLU A 19 -8.58 -1.11 16.57
CA GLU A 19 -7.44 -1.94 16.16
C GLU A 19 -7.07 -1.64 14.69
N PRO A 20 -5.77 -1.43 14.35
CA PRO A 20 -5.37 -1.08 13.00
C PRO A 20 -5.70 -2.21 12.01
N PHE A 21 -6.08 -1.84 10.80
CA PHE A 21 -6.45 -2.79 9.76
C PHE A 21 -5.24 -3.66 9.34
N LEU A 22 -4.04 -3.02 9.25
CA LEU A 22 -2.76 -3.69 9.15
C LEU A 22 -1.82 -3.13 10.21
N ALA A 23 -1.18 -3.99 10.99
CA ALA A 23 -0.10 -3.63 11.91
C ALA A 23 1.17 -4.39 11.55
N VAL A 24 2.28 -3.67 11.43
CA VAL A 24 3.62 -4.22 11.23
C VAL A 24 4.47 -3.80 12.42
N ARG A 25 5.10 -4.75 13.12
CA ARG A 25 5.88 -4.50 14.34
C ARG A 25 7.21 -5.22 14.28
N GLU A 26 8.28 -4.47 14.44
CA GLU A 26 9.67 -4.96 14.50
C GLU A 26 10.01 -5.89 13.33
N LEU A 27 9.52 -5.56 12.12
CA LEU A 27 9.74 -6.37 10.94
C LEU A 27 11.19 -6.28 10.50
N ASN A 28 11.85 -7.43 10.50
CA ASN A 28 13.18 -7.66 9.96
C ASN A 28 13.07 -8.58 8.74
N ALA A 29 13.86 -8.35 7.70
CA ALA A 29 13.84 -9.16 6.49
C ALA A 29 15.22 -9.27 5.85
N TRP A 30 15.50 -10.45 5.24
CA TRP A 30 16.79 -10.76 4.63
C TRP A 30 16.62 -11.36 3.23
N TYR A 31 17.57 -11.03 2.36
CA TYR A 31 17.83 -11.75 1.11
C TYR A 31 19.19 -12.45 1.26
N GLY A 32 19.18 -13.78 1.45
CA GLY A 32 20.37 -14.52 1.84
C GLY A 32 20.94 -13.98 3.17
N GLU A 33 22.20 -13.56 3.15
CA GLU A 33 22.85 -12.95 4.31
C GLU A 33 22.64 -11.43 4.41
N SER A 34 22.06 -10.80 3.40
CA SER A 34 21.84 -9.35 3.40
C SER A 34 20.62 -8.99 4.24
N HIS A 35 20.83 -8.32 5.39
CA HIS A 35 19.77 -7.78 6.24
C HIS A 35 19.28 -6.45 5.65
N VAL A 36 18.03 -6.39 5.20
CA VAL A 36 17.47 -5.25 4.45
C VAL A 36 16.48 -4.44 5.28
N LEU A 37 15.64 -5.09 6.09
CA LEU A 37 14.71 -4.40 7.00
C LEU A 37 15.17 -4.58 8.45
N HIS A 38 15.17 -3.48 9.20
CA HIS A 38 15.78 -3.38 10.54
C HIS A 38 14.74 -2.90 11.57
N GLY A 39 13.75 -3.73 11.90
CA GLY A 39 12.73 -3.42 12.91
C GLY A 39 11.69 -2.41 12.41
N VAL A 40 11.22 -2.57 11.16
CA VAL A 40 10.18 -1.71 10.57
C VAL A 40 8.88 -1.84 11.36
N THR A 41 8.35 -0.70 11.82
CA THR A 41 7.11 -0.63 12.62
C THR A 41 6.22 0.48 12.08
N PHE A 42 4.97 0.14 11.71
CA PHE A 42 3.94 1.08 11.28
C PHE A 42 2.55 0.44 11.32
N GLU A 43 1.53 1.28 11.18
CA GLU A 43 0.12 0.87 11.20
C GLU A 43 -0.66 1.50 10.05
N VAL A 44 -1.63 0.76 9.52
CA VAL A 44 -2.56 1.22 8.48
C VAL A 44 -3.98 1.11 9.03
N PRO A 45 -4.65 2.22 9.36
CA PRO A 45 -6.05 2.22 9.75
C PRO A 45 -6.97 1.82 8.61
N ALA A 46 -8.14 1.26 8.91
CA ALA A 46 -9.15 0.90 7.91
C ALA A 46 -9.63 2.14 7.14
N GLY A 47 -9.75 2.02 5.81
CA GLY A 47 -10.26 3.07 4.92
C GLY A 47 -9.28 4.23 4.69
N GLU A 48 -8.05 4.15 5.18
CA GLU A 48 -7.03 5.16 4.91
C GLU A 48 -6.11 4.77 3.74
N VAL A 49 -5.54 5.80 3.12
CA VAL A 49 -4.39 5.68 2.22
C VAL A 49 -3.14 6.07 3.01
N VAL A 50 -2.27 5.12 3.27
CA VAL A 50 -1.02 5.30 3.99
C VAL A 50 0.14 5.13 3.02
N THR A 51 1.14 6.00 3.08
CA THR A 51 2.33 5.85 2.23
C THR A 51 3.56 5.43 3.00
N LEU A 52 4.41 4.64 2.34
CA LEU A 52 5.81 4.46 2.68
C LEU A 52 6.64 5.29 1.70
N LEU A 53 7.16 6.41 2.15
CA LEU A 53 8.03 7.29 1.39
C LEU A 53 9.50 6.97 1.67
N GLY A 54 10.36 7.12 0.70
CA GLY A 54 11.80 6.90 0.88
C GLY A 54 12.53 6.83 -0.45
N ARG A 55 13.84 6.96 -0.40
CA ARG A 55 14.72 6.83 -1.56
C ARG A 55 14.72 5.40 -2.10
N ASN A 56 15.25 5.23 -3.32
CA ASN A 56 15.51 3.89 -3.85
C ASN A 56 16.49 3.15 -2.92
N GLY A 57 16.18 1.87 -2.62
CA GLY A 57 16.95 1.08 -1.66
C GLY A 57 16.58 1.29 -0.18
N ALA A 58 15.64 2.16 0.16
CA ALA A 58 15.21 2.37 1.56
C ALA A 58 14.47 1.17 2.19
N GLY A 59 14.10 0.16 1.41
CA GLY A 59 13.42 -1.04 1.89
C GLY A 59 11.91 -1.08 1.64
N LYS A 60 11.34 -0.11 0.93
CA LYS A 60 9.89 0.03 0.67
C LYS A 60 9.27 -1.23 0.04
N THR A 61 9.74 -1.62 -1.16
CA THR A 61 9.30 -2.84 -1.87
C THR A 61 9.52 -4.10 -1.04
N THR A 62 10.65 -4.19 -0.32
CA THR A 62 10.93 -5.31 0.59
C THR A 62 9.90 -5.40 1.71
N THR A 63 9.42 -4.27 2.22
CA THR A 63 8.34 -4.23 3.21
C THR A 63 7.04 -4.81 2.65
N LEU A 64 6.59 -4.38 1.45
CA LEU A 64 5.40 -4.94 0.81
C LEU A 64 5.55 -6.44 0.53
N LYS A 65 6.70 -6.85 -0.03
CA LYS A 65 7.01 -8.27 -0.30
C LYS A 65 7.05 -9.11 0.99
N SER A 66 7.50 -8.53 2.11
CA SER A 66 7.49 -9.18 3.42
C SER A 66 6.06 -9.36 3.95
N ILE A 67 5.21 -8.33 3.85
CA ILE A 67 3.78 -8.43 4.22
C ILE A 67 3.10 -9.55 3.42
N MET A 68 3.37 -9.65 2.12
CA MET A 68 2.83 -10.69 1.23
C MET A 68 3.46 -12.06 1.42
N GLY A 69 4.42 -12.22 2.32
CA GLY A 69 5.06 -13.52 2.52
C GLY A 69 5.95 -13.98 1.36
N ILE A 70 6.40 -13.05 0.52
CA ILE A 70 7.27 -13.33 -0.63
C ILE A 70 8.73 -13.40 -0.20
N VAL A 71 9.15 -12.55 0.76
CA VAL A 71 10.52 -12.61 1.32
C VAL A 71 10.64 -13.86 2.22
N PRO A 72 11.58 -14.78 1.92
CA PRO A 72 11.64 -16.08 2.60
C PRO A 72 12.03 -15.97 4.08
N ARG A 73 13.01 -15.13 4.41
CA ARG A 73 13.48 -14.92 5.79
C ARG A 73 13.01 -13.57 6.29
N ARG A 74 12.04 -13.61 7.19
CA ARG A 74 11.47 -12.44 7.86
C ARG A 74 11.13 -12.77 9.31
N GLU A 75 11.28 -11.80 10.19
CA GLU A 75 11.01 -11.88 11.63
C GLU A 75 10.24 -10.64 12.06
N GLY A 76 9.56 -10.70 13.20
CA GLY A 76 8.66 -9.66 13.68
C GLY A 76 7.21 -10.12 13.61
N ALA A 77 6.26 -9.19 13.84
CA ALA A 77 4.84 -9.48 13.81
C ALA A 77 4.14 -8.67 12.70
N ILE A 78 3.26 -9.33 11.95
CA ILE A 78 2.40 -8.72 10.93
C ILE A 78 0.97 -9.17 11.20
N ALA A 79 0.10 -8.26 11.61
CA ALA A 79 -1.30 -8.54 11.86
C ALA A 79 -2.20 -7.83 10.83
N PHE A 80 -3.16 -8.56 10.27
CA PHE A 80 -4.17 -8.06 9.35
C PHE A 80 -5.56 -8.39 9.90
N GLU A 81 -6.42 -7.40 10.06
CA GLU A 81 -7.74 -7.55 10.71
C GLU A 81 -7.62 -8.28 12.07
N GLY A 82 -6.61 -7.92 12.89
CA GLY A 82 -6.33 -8.54 14.20
C GLY A 82 -5.68 -9.94 14.13
N ARG A 83 -5.53 -10.52 12.94
CA ARG A 83 -4.97 -11.85 12.75
C ARG A 83 -3.48 -11.80 12.41
N GLU A 84 -2.65 -12.55 13.12
CA GLU A 84 -1.23 -12.72 12.79
C GLU A 84 -1.06 -13.47 11.47
N ILE A 85 -0.35 -12.85 10.51
CA ILE A 85 -0.13 -13.39 9.16
C ILE A 85 1.35 -13.59 8.80
N GLY A 86 2.28 -13.14 9.64
CA GLY A 86 3.72 -13.13 9.34
C GLY A 86 4.33 -14.49 9.01
N LYS A 87 3.69 -15.59 9.45
CA LYS A 87 4.14 -16.96 9.16
C LYS A 87 3.34 -17.64 8.05
N LEU A 88 2.36 -16.98 7.46
CA LEU A 88 1.54 -17.58 6.41
C LEU A 88 2.27 -17.56 5.06
N ALA A 89 1.94 -18.54 4.21
CA ALA A 89 2.37 -18.56 2.82
C ALA A 89 1.64 -17.48 2.02
N SER A 90 2.28 -16.94 0.97
CA SER A 90 1.79 -15.81 0.16
C SER A 90 0.37 -16.03 -0.39
N ASN A 91 0.06 -17.24 -0.89
CA ASN A 91 -1.28 -17.56 -1.38
C ASN A 91 -2.35 -17.52 -0.27
N ARG A 92 -2.00 -17.89 0.97
CA ARG A 92 -2.91 -17.77 2.11
C ARG A 92 -3.15 -16.33 2.53
N ILE A 93 -2.11 -15.49 2.46
CA ILE A 93 -2.22 -14.05 2.71
C ILE A 93 -3.15 -13.41 1.68
N ALA A 94 -2.97 -13.71 0.40
CA ALA A 94 -3.86 -13.22 -0.65
C ALA A 94 -5.33 -13.63 -0.44
N GLN A 95 -5.58 -14.88 0.00
CA GLN A 95 -6.92 -15.38 0.32
C GLN A 95 -7.60 -14.65 1.50
N LEU A 96 -6.84 -13.98 2.35
CA LEU A 96 -7.39 -13.13 3.41
C LEU A 96 -7.90 -11.77 2.90
N GLY A 97 -7.64 -11.42 1.64
CA GLY A 97 -8.09 -10.18 1.04
C GLY A 97 -7.02 -9.08 1.04
N ILE A 98 -5.75 -9.46 0.96
CA ILE A 98 -4.63 -8.56 0.68
C ILE A 98 -4.21 -8.76 -0.78
N ALA A 99 -4.17 -7.70 -1.57
CA ALA A 99 -3.71 -7.77 -2.95
C ALA A 99 -2.48 -6.88 -3.17
N TYR A 100 -1.56 -7.35 -4.00
CA TYR A 100 -0.30 -6.69 -4.29
C TYR A 100 -0.18 -6.36 -5.78
N CYS A 101 0.07 -5.11 -6.09
CA CYS A 101 0.42 -4.63 -7.41
C CYS A 101 1.91 -4.26 -7.39
N PRO A 102 2.80 -5.06 -7.99
CA PRO A 102 4.22 -4.79 -8.02
C PRO A 102 4.55 -3.66 -9.00
N GLU A 103 5.73 -3.05 -8.84
CA GLU A 103 6.31 -2.03 -9.72
C GLU A 103 6.35 -2.52 -11.19
N GLU A 104 6.74 -3.78 -11.40
CA GLU A 104 6.81 -4.39 -12.75
C GLU A 104 5.42 -4.70 -13.34
N ARG A 105 4.33 -4.25 -12.68
CA ARG A 105 2.92 -4.40 -13.08
C ARG A 105 2.41 -5.85 -13.06
N GLY A 106 3.25 -6.83 -13.42
CA GLY A 106 2.94 -8.26 -13.37
C GLY A 106 1.76 -8.69 -14.26
N ILE A 107 1.51 -7.98 -15.38
CA ILE A 107 0.49 -8.38 -16.35
C ILE A 107 0.97 -9.58 -17.17
N PHE A 108 0.02 -10.36 -17.69
CA PHE A 108 0.33 -11.46 -18.60
C PHE A 108 0.40 -10.93 -20.04
N ALA A 109 1.60 -10.86 -20.56
CA ALA A 109 1.91 -10.21 -21.83
C ALA A 109 1.21 -10.82 -23.04
N SER A 110 0.97 -12.14 -23.04
CA SER A 110 0.31 -12.90 -24.13
C SER A 110 -1.22 -12.90 -24.05
N LEU A 111 -1.78 -12.58 -22.90
CA LEU A 111 -3.21 -12.49 -22.69
C LEU A 111 -3.72 -11.11 -23.08
N ASP A 112 -4.98 -11.04 -23.53
CA ASP A 112 -5.64 -9.75 -23.76
C ASP A 112 -6.09 -9.08 -22.45
N VAL A 113 -6.71 -7.90 -22.56
CA VAL A 113 -7.16 -7.13 -21.40
C VAL A 113 -8.21 -7.89 -20.59
N GLU A 114 -9.20 -8.49 -21.27
CA GLU A 114 -10.28 -9.22 -20.60
C GLU A 114 -9.75 -10.46 -19.87
N GLU A 115 -8.93 -11.25 -20.56
CA GLU A 115 -8.28 -12.44 -20.00
C GLU A 115 -7.42 -12.08 -18.79
N ASN A 116 -6.63 -11.00 -18.86
CA ASN A 116 -5.85 -10.49 -17.75
C ASN A 116 -6.73 -10.12 -16.56
N LEU A 117 -7.86 -9.45 -16.78
CA LEU A 117 -8.79 -9.07 -15.70
C LEU A 117 -9.45 -10.29 -15.06
N LEU A 118 -9.79 -11.30 -15.85
CA LEU A 118 -10.54 -12.49 -15.40
C LEU A 118 -9.65 -13.56 -14.74
N LEU A 119 -8.34 -13.55 -15.02
CA LEU A 119 -7.41 -14.56 -14.54
C LEU A 119 -7.28 -14.67 -13.01
N PRO A 120 -7.18 -13.55 -12.24
CA PRO A 120 -7.08 -13.66 -10.79
C PRO A 120 -8.36 -14.22 -10.17
N PRO A 121 -8.26 -15.18 -9.24
CA PRO A 121 -9.44 -15.70 -8.56
C PRO A 121 -10.09 -14.62 -7.67
N VAL A 122 -11.41 -14.64 -7.58
CA VAL A 122 -12.13 -13.89 -6.55
C VAL A 122 -11.89 -14.58 -5.21
N VAL A 123 -11.30 -13.88 -4.26
CA VAL A 123 -10.93 -14.42 -2.94
C VAL A 123 -11.93 -14.03 -1.84
N ARG A 124 -12.65 -12.91 -2.04
CA ARG A 124 -13.70 -12.40 -1.14
C ARG A 124 -14.82 -11.75 -1.97
N GLU A 125 -16.00 -11.64 -1.40
CA GLU A 125 -17.10 -10.85 -1.95
C GLU A 125 -16.75 -9.35 -1.97
N GLY A 126 -17.37 -8.59 -2.88
CA GLY A 126 -17.19 -7.14 -2.99
C GLY A 126 -16.06 -6.71 -3.93
N GLY A 127 -15.51 -7.64 -4.73
CA GLY A 127 -14.63 -7.29 -5.86
C GLY A 127 -15.38 -6.51 -6.94
N LEU A 128 -14.69 -5.59 -7.62
CA LEU A 128 -15.30 -4.82 -8.70
C LEU A 128 -15.58 -5.71 -9.92
N SER A 129 -16.71 -5.47 -10.58
CA SER A 129 -16.99 -6.10 -11.88
C SER A 129 -16.08 -5.51 -12.96
N VAL A 130 -15.99 -6.21 -14.10
CA VAL A 130 -15.24 -5.71 -15.27
C VAL A 130 -15.79 -4.36 -15.75
N ASP A 131 -17.11 -4.18 -15.75
CA ASP A 131 -17.73 -2.90 -16.11
C ASP A 131 -17.35 -1.76 -15.15
N GLN A 132 -17.35 -2.02 -13.85
CA GLN A 132 -16.88 -1.04 -12.85
C GLN A 132 -15.40 -0.69 -13.01
N ILE A 133 -14.56 -1.65 -13.43
CA ILE A 133 -13.16 -1.39 -13.75
C ILE A 133 -13.04 -0.51 -15.00
N PHE A 134 -13.88 -0.72 -16.01
CA PHE A 134 -13.91 0.13 -17.20
C PHE A 134 -14.45 1.54 -16.92
N GLU A 135 -15.30 1.72 -15.90
CA GLU A 135 -15.68 3.05 -15.42
C GLU A 135 -14.49 3.79 -14.75
N LEU A 136 -13.58 3.05 -14.10
CA LEU A 136 -12.35 3.62 -13.54
C LEU A 136 -11.30 3.89 -14.62
N PHE A 137 -11.21 3.00 -15.59
CA PHE A 137 -10.19 2.96 -16.64
C PHE A 137 -10.83 2.78 -18.04
N PRO A 138 -11.50 3.82 -18.59
CA PRO A 138 -12.19 3.70 -19.90
C PRO A 138 -11.27 3.24 -21.02
N ASN A 139 -10.00 3.64 -21.01
CA ASN A 139 -9.01 3.25 -22.01
C ASN A 139 -8.83 1.73 -22.12
N LEU A 140 -9.02 0.99 -21.01
CA LEU A 140 -8.93 -0.47 -21.04
C LEU A 140 -10.08 -1.10 -21.85
N LYS A 141 -11.27 -0.50 -21.80
CA LYS A 141 -12.43 -0.95 -22.60
C LYS A 141 -12.16 -0.84 -24.09
N GLU A 142 -11.52 0.25 -24.53
CA GLU A 142 -11.13 0.46 -25.93
C GLU A 142 -10.07 -0.54 -26.40
N ARG A 143 -9.33 -1.13 -25.47
CA ARG A 143 -8.25 -2.10 -25.69
C ARG A 143 -8.61 -3.53 -25.32
N LEU A 144 -9.89 -3.86 -25.14
CA LEU A 144 -10.38 -5.12 -24.58
C LEU A 144 -9.67 -6.36 -25.17
N ASN A 145 -9.60 -6.44 -26.50
CA ASN A 145 -8.98 -7.54 -27.24
C ASN A 145 -7.49 -7.31 -27.57
N SER A 146 -6.86 -6.31 -26.94
CA SER A 146 -5.43 -6.02 -27.16
C SER A 146 -4.58 -6.83 -26.18
N GLN A 147 -3.56 -7.53 -26.72
CA GLN A 147 -2.58 -8.23 -25.87
C GLN A 147 -1.82 -7.25 -24.98
N GLY A 148 -1.42 -7.71 -23.79
CA GLY A 148 -0.67 -6.92 -22.81
C GLY A 148 0.59 -6.26 -23.37
N THR A 149 1.28 -6.91 -24.31
CA THR A 149 2.45 -6.38 -25.02
C THR A 149 2.16 -5.16 -25.90
N LYS A 150 0.91 -4.98 -26.32
CA LYS A 150 0.49 -3.86 -27.17
C LYS A 150 -0.05 -2.65 -26.39
N LEU A 151 -0.12 -2.77 -25.07
CA LEU A 151 -0.55 -1.70 -24.18
C LEU A 151 0.60 -0.75 -23.88
N SER A 152 0.30 0.55 -23.79
CA SER A 152 1.23 1.54 -23.24
C SER A 152 1.54 1.25 -21.76
N GLY A 153 2.63 1.78 -21.23
CA GLY A 153 2.98 1.61 -19.81
C GLY A 153 1.86 2.04 -18.85
N GLY A 154 1.14 3.12 -19.19
CA GLY A 154 -0.02 3.56 -18.40
C GLY A 154 -1.20 2.62 -18.46
N GLU A 155 -1.54 2.08 -19.65
CA GLU A 155 -2.60 1.08 -19.80
C GLU A 155 -2.25 -0.22 -19.05
N GLN A 156 -0.98 -0.65 -19.11
CA GLN A 156 -0.51 -1.81 -18.33
C GLN A 156 -0.65 -1.59 -16.83
N GLN A 157 -0.34 -0.39 -16.34
CA GLN A 157 -0.51 -0.05 -14.93
C GLN A 157 -1.98 -0.04 -14.50
N MET A 158 -2.85 0.55 -15.30
CA MET A 158 -4.29 0.53 -15.06
C MET A 158 -4.85 -0.90 -15.08
N LEU A 159 -4.36 -1.75 -15.99
CA LEU A 159 -4.73 -3.16 -16.04
C LEU A 159 -4.26 -3.92 -14.79
N ALA A 160 -3.03 -3.68 -14.32
CA ALA A 160 -2.49 -4.29 -13.11
C ALA A 160 -3.33 -3.92 -11.87
N ILE A 161 -3.71 -2.66 -11.73
CA ILE A 161 -4.61 -2.21 -10.65
C ILE A 161 -6.01 -2.82 -10.83
N GLY A 162 -6.57 -2.81 -12.04
CA GLY A 162 -7.87 -3.40 -12.35
C GLY A 162 -7.95 -4.89 -11.94
N ARG A 163 -6.90 -5.65 -12.20
CA ARG A 163 -6.81 -7.08 -11.83
C ARG A 163 -6.97 -7.32 -10.34
N ILE A 164 -6.29 -6.54 -9.51
CA ILE A 164 -6.36 -6.72 -8.06
C ILE A 164 -7.71 -6.26 -7.49
N LEU A 165 -8.36 -5.26 -8.10
CA LEU A 165 -9.68 -4.78 -7.68
C LEU A 165 -10.78 -5.83 -7.87
N ARG A 166 -10.62 -6.74 -8.85
CA ARG A 166 -11.57 -7.85 -9.07
C ARG A 166 -11.57 -8.90 -7.98
N THR A 167 -10.45 -9.06 -7.28
CA THR A 167 -10.27 -10.15 -6.32
C THR A 167 -11.14 -10.07 -5.07
N GLY A 168 -11.74 -8.93 -4.77
CA GLY A 168 -12.43 -8.66 -3.52
C GLY A 168 -11.51 -8.31 -2.35
N ALA A 169 -10.21 -8.07 -2.63
CA ALA A 169 -9.27 -7.62 -1.61
C ALA A 169 -9.67 -6.26 -1.05
N ARG A 170 -9.53 -6.11 0.26
CA ARG A 170 -9.83 -4.87 1.00
C ARG A 170 -8.59 -4.04 1.30
N LEU A 171 -7.42 -4.68 1.38
CA LEU A 171 -6.12 -4.03 1.49
C LEU A 171 -5.39 -4.14 0.16
N LEU A 172 -5.06 -2.99 -0.42
CA LEU A 172 -4.29 -2.90 -1.64
C LEU A 172 -2.87 -2.44 -1.31
N LEU A 173 -1.88 -3.22 -1.69
CA LEU A 173 -0.47 -2.87 -1.61
C LEU A 173 -0.02 -2.44 -3.01
N LEU A 174 0.29 -1.16 -3.19
CA LEU A 174 0.70 -0.58 -4.48
C LEU A 174 2.18 -0.17 -4.42
N ASP A 175 2.99 -0.74 -5.29
CA ASP A 175 4.43 -0.53 -5.32
C ASP A 175 4.79 0.38 -6.49
N GLU A 176 5.11 1.64 -6.19
CA GLU A 176 5.50 2.71 -7.12
C GLU A 176 4.60 2.82 -8.38
N PRO A 177 3.25 2.89 -8.20
CA PRO A 177 2.31 2.77 -9.32
C PRO A 177 2.39 3.93 -10.32
N THR A 178 3.13 5.01 -10.02
CA THR A 178 3.24 6.18 -10.90
C THR A 178 4.59 6.28 -11.60
N GLU A 179 5.53 5.38 -11.30
CA GLU A 179 6.90 5.48 -11.82
C GLU A 179 6.94 5.35 -13.35
N GLY A 180 7.68 6.26 -13.99
CA GLY A 180 7.89 6.28 -15.44
C GLY A 180 6.64 6.58 -16.27
N LEU A 181 5.55 7.06 -15.65
CA LEU A 181 4.30 7.34 -16.33
C LEU A 181 4.12 8.83 -16.70
N ALA A 182 3.38 9.08 -17.78
CA ALA A 182 3.04 10.43 -18.18
C ALA A 182 2.14 11.11 -17.13
N PRO A 183 2.25 12.45 -16.93
CA PRO A 183 1.51 13.17 -15.90
C PRO A 183 -0.01 12.98 -15.94
N VAL A 184 -0.59 12.82 -17.12
CA VAL A 184 -2.03 12.57 -17.30
C VAL A 184 -2.45 11.21 -16.69
N ILE A 185 -1.60 10.20 -16.81
CA ILE A 185 -1.83 8.86 -16.24
C ILE A 185 -1.65 8.90 -14.71
N VAL A 186 -0.62 9.60 -14.21
CA VAL A 186 -0.42 9.81 -12.78
C VAL A 186 -1.66 10.46 -12.14
N GLN A 187 -2.23 11.48 -12.78
CA GLN A 187 -3.47 12.12 -12.33
C GLN A 187 -4.65 11.15 -12.34
N GLN A 188 -4.77 10.29 -13.35
CA GLN A 188 -5.84 9.30 -13.43
C GLN A 188 -5.72 8.25 -12.31
N ILE A 189 -4.51 7.75 -12.04
CA ILE A 189 -4.24 6.84 -10.91
C ILE A 189 -4.61 7.53 -9.59
N GLY A 190 -4.24 8.78 -9.40
CA GLY A 190 -4.59 9.56 -8.20
C GLY A 190 -6.11 9.66 -7.98
N ARG A 191 -6.87 10.00 -9.04
CA ARG A 191 -8.35 10.03 -8.97
C ARG A 191 -8.93 8.65 -8.64
N THR A 192 -8.34 7.58 -9.20
CA THR A 192 -8.77 6.21 -8.91
C THR A 192 -8.53 5.87 -7.44
N ILE A 193 -7.34 6.15 -6.90
CA ILE A 193 -7.02 5.93 -5.48
C ILE A 193 -8.01 6.69 -4.59
N ALA A 194 -8.27 7.97 -4.88
CA ALA A 194 -9.24 8.77 -4.14
C ALA A 194 -10.66 8.16 -4.19
N LYS A 195 -11.11 7.69 -5.37
CA LYS A 195 -12.42 7.02 -5.53
C LYS A 195 -12.47 5.70 -4.75
N LEU A 196 -11.43 4.88 -4.80
CA LEU A 196 -11.35 3.62 -4.06
C LEU A 196 -11.41 3.85 -2.54
N LYS A 197 -10.73 4.89 -2.04
CA LYS A 197 -10.81 5.31 -0.65
C LYS A 197 -12.26 5.60 -0.24
N THR A 198 -13.02 6.34 -1.04
CA THR A 198 -14.45 6.62 -0.73
C THR A 198 -15.33 5.37 -0.76
N GLN A 199 -14.89 4.31 -1.41
CA GLN A 199 -15.54 2.99 -1.44
C GLN A 199 -15.10 2.07 -0.27
N GLY A 200 -14.27 2.58 0.65
CA GLY A 200 -13.82 1.87 1.85
C GLY A 200 -12.62 0.94 1.65
N PHE A 201 -11.90 1.07 0.53
CA PHE A 201 -10.62 0.39 0.37
C PHE A 201 -9.56 1.00 1.29
N THR A 202 -8.72 0.14 1.85
CA THR A 202 -7.51 0.52 2.58
C THR A 202 -6.32 0.34 1.64
N ILE A 203 -5.43 1.32 1.58
CA ILE A 203 -4.34 1.32 0.61
C ILE A 203 -3.01 1.61 1.31
N LEU A 204 -2.05 0.72 1.15
CA LEU A 204 -0.65 0.97 1.48
C LEU A 204 0.10 1.22 0.18
N LEU A 205 0.56 2.45 0.00
CA LEU A 205 1.16 2.96 -1.21
C LEU A 205 2.66 3.21 -0.98
N VAL A 206 3.51 2.53 -1.72
CA VAL A 206 4.94 2.82 -1.78
C VAL A 206 5.17 3.83 -2.89
N GLU A 207 5.87 4.92 -2.58
CA GLU A 207 6.17 5.99 -3.53
C GLU A 207 7.50 6.68 -3.21
N GLN A 208 8.13 7.16 -4.25
CA GLN A 208 9.24 8.11 -4.16
C GLN A 208 8.76 9.53 -4.42
N ASN A 209 7.73 9.67 -5.26
CA ASN A 209 7.12 10.97 -5.59
C ASN A 209 6.20 11.45 -4.46
N PHE A 210 6.77 12.17 -3.48
CA PHE A 210 6.01 12.69 -2.35
C PHE A 210 4.91 13.69 -2.76
N ARG A 211 5.10 14.43 -3.88
CA ARG A 211 4.08 15.37 -4.38
C ARG A 211 2.82 14.65 -4.82
N PHE A 212 2.98 13.50 -5.48
CA PHE A 212 1.84 12.64 -5.80
C PHE A 212 1.24 12.04 -4.52
N ALA A 213 2.07 11.46 -3.65
CA ALA A 213 1.64 10.86 -2.38
C ALA A 213 0.79 11.84 -1.54
N ALA A 214 1.22 13.11 -1.46
CA ALA A 214 0.51 14.18 -0.76
C ALA A 214 -0.91 14.46 -1.28
N THR A 215 -1.19 14.13 -2.55
CA THR A 215 -2.51 14.36 -3.14
C THR A 215 -3.54 13.28 -2.78
N VAL A 216 -3.09 12.12 -2.30
CA VAL A 216 -3.98 10.95 -2.12
C VAL A 216 -3.96 10.37 -0.71
N ALA A 217 -2.89 10.57 0.05
CA ALA A 217 -2.67 9.90 1.34
C ALA A 217 -3.21 10.69 2.55
N ASP A 218 -3.46 9.96 3.64
CA ASP A 218 -3.84 10.51 4.95
C ASP A 218 -2.63 10.72 5.85
N ARG A 219 -1.64 9.84 5.74
CA ARG A 219 -0.38 9.89 6.50
C ARG A 219 0.77 9.26 5.72
N HIS A 220 1.97 9.65 6.10
CA HIS A 220 3.20 9.25 5.46
C HIS A 220 4.17 8.68 6.49
N TYR A 221 4.60 7.44 6.31
CA TYR A 221 5.76 6.90 7.00
C TYR A 221 6.99 7.10 6.11
N VAL A 222 8.04 7.66 6.66
CA VAL A 222 9.30 7.88 5.96
C VAL A 222 10.24 6.72 6.27
N MET A 223 10.74 6.08 5.23
CA MET A 223 11.71 4.99 5.35
C MET A 223 13.10 5.43 4.91
N ASP A 224 14.08 5.08 5.71
CA ASP A 224 15.48 5.23 5.37
C ASP A 224 16.29 4.03 5.89
N HIS A 225 17.20 3.50 5.05
CA HIS A 225 18.08 2.37 5.40
C HIS A 225 17.37 1.21 6.11
N GLY A 226 16.21 0.80 5.61
CA GLY A 226 15.43 -0.33 6.14
C GLY A 226 14.71 -0.06 7.45
N ARG A 227 14.53 1.19 7.85
CA ARG A 227 13.81 1.61 9.07
C ARG A 227 12.73 2.63 8.75
N VAL A 228 11.67 2.66 9.54
CA VAL A 228 10.77 3.81 9.62
C VAL A 228 11.42 4.83 10.53
N VAL A 229 11.72 6.01 10.00
CA VAL A 229 12.41 7.08 10.73
C VAL A 229 11.47 8.21 11.14
N ASP A 230 10.30 8.32 10.52
CA ASP A 230 9.29 9.33 10.82
C ASP A 230 7.88 8.92 10.40
N MET A 231 6.86 9.58 11.00
CA MET A 231 5.47 9.51 10.57
C MET A 231 4.87 10.92 10.56
N ILE A 232 4.36 11.34 9.40
CA ILE A 232 3.85 12.69 9.18
C ILE A 232 2.39 12.58 8.71
N PRO A 233 1.41 13.10 9.46
CA PRO A 233 0.05 13.26 8.96
C PRO A 233 0.03 14.18 7.72
N ASN A 234 -0.85 13.90 6.77
CA ASN A 234 -0.92 14.73 5.55
C ASN A 234 -1.28 16.20 5.85
N SER A 235 -2.05 16.46 6.92
CA SER A 235 -2.34 17.81 7.41
C SER A 235 -1.07 18.62 7.74
N ASP A 236 -0.02 17.95 8.19
CA ASP A 236 1.21 18.54 8.71
C ASP A 236 2.34 18.55 7.66
N LEU A 237 2.05 18.04 6.46
CA LEU A 237 3.04 17.86 5.39
C LEU A 237 3.76 19.17 5.04
N ASN A 238 3.02 20.27 4.89
CA ASN A 238 3.59 21.57 4.54
C ASN A 238 4.58 22.08 5.60
N ALA A 239 4.31 21.85 6.87
CA ALA A 239 5.19 22.25 7.98
C ALA A 239 6.47 21.38 8.04
N ASN A 240 6.44 20.18 7.46
CA ASN A 240 7.54 19.21 7.49
C ASN A 240 8.29 19.11 6.13
N MET A 241 8.01 19.99 5.16
CA MET A 241 8.60 19.91 3.83
C MET A 241 10.13 19.90 3.83
N ALA A 242 10.79 20.75 4.62
CA ALA A 242 12.25 20.79 4.71
C ALA A 242 12.82 19.43 5.17
N LYS A 243 12.21 18.84 6.20
CA LYS A 243 12.59 17.51 6.74
C LYS A 243 12.39 16.40 5.72
N LEU A 244 11.29 16.45 4.96
CA LEU A 244 11.04 15.49 3.88
C LEU A 244 12.06 15.63 2.75
N HIS A 245 12.44 16.84 2.37
CA HIS A 245 13.50 17.06 1.37
C HIS A 245 14.83 16.43 1.82
N ASP A 246 15.20 16.57 3.10
CA ASP A 246 16.41 15.96 3.64
C ASP A 246 16.36 14.42 3.53
N TYR A 247 15.24 13.80 3.91
CA TYR A 247 15.09 12.34 3.83
C TYR A 247 15.04 11.81 2.40
N LEU A 248 14.37 12.52 1.50
CA LEU A 248 14.17 12.08 0.12
C LEU A 248 15.31 12.50 -0.81
N GLY A 249 16.14 13.47 -0.40
CA GLY A 249 17.28 13.97 -1.16
C GLY A 249 16.88 14.78 -2.40
N VAL A 250 15.79 15.55 -2.31
CA VAL A 250 15.22 16.38 -3.41
C VAL A 250 15.07 17.82 -2.98
#